data_5b7dd4996c6143b71ab816306a888dfa
#
_entry.id   5b7dd4996c6143b71ab816306a888dfa
#
_cell.length_a   1.000
_cell.length_b   1.000
_cell.length_c   1.000
_cell.angle_alpha   90.00
_cell.angle_beta   90.00
_cell.angle_gamma   90.00
#
_symmetry.space_group_name_H-M   'P 1'
#
loop_
_entity.id
_entity.type
_entity.pdbx_description
1 polymer ?
#
loop_
_entity_poly.entity_id
_entity_poly.type
_entity_poly.pdbx_seq_one_letter_code
_entity_poly.pdbx_strand_id
1 'polypeptide(L)'
;LKDESKETFDAKGLTVLPGCIDTQVHFREPGSTDTEDLNSGSKAAVMGGITSVFEMPNTKPPTTNFEEFDKKIKLGERMFCNHAFFFGATAENYLTLEKLKDLKGCCGIKLFAGSSTGNLLVDKENDIEKVFEHASKVVAVHSEDEEILKMRKKLIEKGNVKTHPVWRNEEVAMSSTRRIVKIAKRFNKKAHILHITT
;
A
#
# COMPACT_ATOMS: atom_id res chain seq x y z
N LEU A 1 39.07 -11.39 -1.86
CA LEU A 1 39.12 -9.93 -1.69
C LEU A 1 39.13 -9.66 -0.18
N LYS A 2 40.26 -9.19 0.36
CA LYS A 2 40.31 -8.63 1.71
C LYS A 2 39.94 -7.17 1.56
N ASP A 3 38.65 -6.85 1.71
CA ASP A 3 38.22 -5.48 1.87
C ASP A 3 38.58 -5.06 3.30
N GLU A 4 39.38 -4.01 3.44
CA GLU A 4 39.63 -3.39 4.75
C GLU A 4 38.34 -2.73 5.23
N SER A 5 37.70 -3.35 6.22
CA SER A 5 36.51 -2.76 6.84
C SER A 5 36.92 -1.63 7.81
N LYS A 6 36.17 -0.53 7.81
CA LYS A 6 36.35 0.57 8.78
C LYS A 6 35.94 0.18 10.20
N GLU A 7 34.99 -0.72 10.31
CA GLU A 7 34.41 -1.18 11.58
C GLU A 7 34.17 -2.69 11.52
N THR A 8 34.33 -3.36 12.64
CA THR A 8 34.07 -4.80 12.80
C THR A 8 33.11 -5.01 13.95
N PHE A 9 32.01 -5.72 13.69
CA PHE A 9 31.06 -6.15 14.70
C PHE A 9 31.20 -7.65 14.94
N ASP A 10 31.46 -8.06 16.20
CA ASP A 10 31.52 -9.48 16.58
C ASP A 10 30.11 -10.05 16.75
N ALA A 11 29.67 -10.85 15.78
CA ALA A 11 28.36 -11.47 15.77
C ALA A 11 28.32 -12.89 16.35
N LYS A 12 29.35 -13.30 17.16
CA LYS A 12 29.35 -14.64 17.74
C LYS A 12 28.09 -14.92 18.55
N GLY A 13 27.44 -16.06 18.25
CA GLY A 13 26.19 -16.46 18.88
C GLY A 13 24.94 -15.79 18.31
N LEU A 14 25.06 -14.89 17.33
CA LEU A 14 23.96 -14.24 16.65
C LEU A 14 23.74 -14.81 15.25
N THR A 15 22.49 -14.82 14.80
CA THR A 15 22.15 -15.08 13.39
C THR A 15 22.03 -13.75 12.66
N VAL A 16 22.86 -13.55 11.64
CA VAL A 16 22.82 -12.33 10.81
C VAL A 16 21.90 -12.57 9.62
N LEU A 17 20.87 -11.75 9.48
CA LEU A 17 19.91 -11.80 8.38
C LEU A 17 19.91 -10.47 7.62
N PRO A 18 19.53 -10.48 6.32
CA PRO A 18 19.22 -9.24 5.62
C PRO A 18 18.12 -8.47 6.36
N GLY A 19 18.15 -7.13 6.34
CA GLY A 19 17.10 -6.32 6.90
C GLY A 19 15.76 -6.61 6.20
N CYS A 20 14.68 -6.72 6.95
CA CYS A 20 13.35 -6.96 6.40
C CYS A 20 12.83 -5.75 5.64
N ILE A 21 11.99 -6.01 4.63
CA ILE A 21 11.29 -4.98 3.85
C ILE A 21 9.79 -5.12 4.15
N ASP A 22 9.19 -4.07 4.72
CA ASP A 22 7.74 -4.00 4.84
C ASP A 22 7.17 -3.25 3.63
N THR A 23 6.46 -3.98 2.78
CA THR A 23 5.92 -3.44 1.53
C THR A 23 4.57 -2.75 1.69
N GLN A 24 4.07 -2.62 2.93
CA GLN A 24 2.77 -2.00 3.20
C GLN A 24 2.71 -1.36 4.59
N VAL A 25 3.10 -0.11 4.71
CA VAL A 25 2.94 0.66 5.95
C VAL A 25 1.97 1.81 5.80
N HIS A 26 1.36 2.24 6.90
CA HIS A 26 0.46 3.38 6.99
C HIS A 26 0.94 4.31 8.11
N PHE A 27 1.94 5.13 7.85
CA PHE A 27 2.48 6.09 8.82
C PHE A 27 1.66 7.38 8.94
N ARG A 28 0.51 7.45 8.27
CA ARG A 28 -0.54 8.45 8.44
C ARG A 28 -0.13 9.91 8.16
N GLU A 29 1.07 10.17 7.74
CA GLU A 29 1.54 11.50 7.39
C GLU A 29 1.60 11.69 5.86
N PRO A 30 1.07 12.83 5.38
CA PRO A 30 0.47 13.95 6.11
C PRO A 30 -0.96 13.68 6.61
N GLY A 31 -1.40 14.43 7.61
CA GLY A 31 -2.80 14.65 7.98
C GLY A 31 -3.35 13.92 9.19
N SER A 32 -2.70 12.86 9.71
CA SER A 32 -3.12 12.16 10.93
C SER A 32 -1.92 11.80 11.81
N THR A 33 -1.05 12.78 12.01
CA THR A 33 0.23 12.64 12.72
C THR A 33 0.10 12.45 14.24
N ASP A 34 -1.09 12.65 14.78
CA ASP A 34 -1.48 12.27 16.12
C ASP A 34 -1.55 10.74 16.33
N THR A 35 -1.79 10.01 15.24
CA THR A 35 -1.80 8.55 15.25
C THR A 35 -0.41 7.97 15.02
N GLU A 36 0.26 8.41 13.97
CA GLU A 36 1.62 8.01 13.57
C GLU A 36 2.18 9.05 12.59
N ASP A 37 3.50 9.23 12.56
CA ASP A 37 4.19 10.04 11.56
C ASP A 37 5.34 9.27 10.91
N LEU A 38 5.92 9.84 9.85
CA LEU A 38 7.01 9.20 9.10
C LEU A 38 8.28 9.02 9.94
N ASN A 39 8.53 9.92 10.89
CA ASN A 39 9.70 9.84 11.76
C ASN A 39 9.54 8.74 12.81
N SER A 40 8.45 8.77 13.59
CA SER A 40 8.18 7.80 14.66
C SER A 40 7.96 6.39 14.11
N GLY A 41 7.18 6.26 13.03
CA GLY A 41 6.92 4.98 12.39
C GLY A 41 8.17 4.34 11.79
N SER A 42 9.02 5.11 11.10
CA SER A 42 10.28 4.59 10.55
C SER A 42 11.28 4.22 11.64
N LYS A 43 11.31 4.97 12.75
CA LYS A 43 12.13 4.63 13.92
C LYS A 43 11.68 3.31 14.55
N ALA A 44 10.36 3.13 14.72
CA ALA A 44 9.80 1.87 15.21
C ALA A 44 10.11 0.70 14.27
N ALA A 45 10.01 0.91 12.95
CA ALA A 45 10.37 -0.08 11.93
C ALA A 45 11.82 -0.56 12.09
N VAL A 46 12.79 0.37 12.16
CA VAL A 46 14.21 0.04 12.36
C VAL A 46 14.44 -0.72 13.66
N MET A 47 13.80 -0.30 14.74
CA MET A 47 13.91 -0.99 16.03
C MET A 47 13.33 -2.41 15.99
N GLY A 48 12.42 -2.70 15.07
CA GLY A 48 11.86 -4.02 14.79
C GLY A 48 12.64 -4.84 13.75
N GLY A 49 13.77 -4.32 13.20
CA GLY A 49 14.57 -4.99 12.17
C GLY A 49 14.08 -4.76 10.74
N ILE A 50 13.14 -3.82 10.53
CA ILE A 50 12.68 -3.40 9.21
C ILE A 50 13.61 -2.29 8.70
N THR A 51 14.33 -2.55 7.63
CA THR A 51 15.30 -1.60 7.06
C THR A 51 14.78 -0.83 5.85
N SER A 52 13.65 -1.25 5.30
CA SER A 52 13.00 -0.59 4.17
C SER A 52 11.48 -0.68 4.28
N VAL A 53 10.78 0.40 3.91
CA VAL A 53 9.31 0.44 3.95
C VAL A 53 8.72 1.03 2.67
N PHE A 54 7.52 0.55 2.29
CA PHE A 54 6.71 1.13 1.23
C PHE A 54 5.40 1.68 1.82
N GLU A 55 5.27 3.01 1.79
CA GLU A 55 4.19 3.72 2.49
C GLU A 55 3.01 3.99 1.56
N MET A 56 1.81 3.80 2.07
CA MET A 56 0.54 3.87 1.35
C MET A 56 0.05 5.30 1.13
N PRO A 57 -0.76 5.56 0.06
CA PRO A 57 -1.12 6.90 -0.38
C PRO A 57 -2.36 7.48 0.33
N ASN A 58 -3.05 6.74 1.19
CA ASN A 58 -4.30 7.16 1.82
C ASN A 58 -4.08 8.08 3.03
N THR A 59 -3.44 9.19 2.78
CA THR A 59 -3.13 10.29 3.70
C THR A 59 -4.10 11.49 3.49
N LYS A 60 -3.89 12.59 4.18
CA LYS A 60 -4.70 13.81 4.05
C LYS A 60 -3.75 15.02 3.85
N PRO A 61 -3.63 15.53 2.62
CA PRO A 61 -4.25 15.04 1.40
C PRO A 61 -3.74 13.65 0.95
N PRO A 62 -4.49 12.94 0.09
CA PRO A 62 -4.04 11.66 -0.46
C PRO A 62 -2.97 11.87 -1.53
N THR A 63 -2.03 10.93 -1.66
CA THR A 63 -0.94 10.99 -2.64
C THR A 63 -1.42 10.50 -4.02
N THR A 64 -2.19 11.32 -4.73
CA THR A 64 -2.85 10.98 -6.00
C THR A 64 -2.46 11.87 -7.18
N ASN A 65 -1.54 12.80 -6.97
CA ASN A 65 -0.96 13.69 -7.98
C ASN A 65 0.52 13.93 -7.68
N PHE A 66 1.24 14.51 -8.65
CA PHE A 66 2.68 14.71 -8.52
C PHE A 66 3.03 15.73 -7.42
N GLU A 67 2.22 16.76 -7.21
CA GLU A 67 2.46 17.75 -6.17
C GLU A 67 2.47 17.12 -4.78
N GLU A 68 1.45 16.32 -4.46
CA GLU A 68 1.35 15.61 -3.18
C GLU A 68 2.41 14.51 -3.05
N PHE A 69 2.79 13.89 -4.17
CA PHE A 69 3.87 12.92 -4.19
C PHE A 69 5.22 13.58 -3.86
N ASP A 70 5.54 14.72 -4.47
CA ASP A 70 6.78 15.46 -4.22
C ASP A 70 6.87 15.99 -2.78
N LYS A 71 5.72 16.46 -2.23
CA LYS A 71 5.63 16.85 -0.83
C LYS A 71 5.96 15.65 0.09
N LYS A 72 5.42 14.48 -0.23
CA LYS A 72 5.64 13.26 0.55
C LYS A 72 7.09 12.78 0.46
N ILE A 73 7.74 12.86 -0.70
CA ILE A 73 9.18 12.60 -0.85
C ILE A 73 9.99 13.48 0.10
N LYS A 74 9.72 14.79 0.13
CA LYS A 74 10.41 15.72 1.04
C LYS A 74 10.16 15.40 2.52
N LEU A 75 8.94 15.03 2.89
CA LEU A 75 8.64 14.58 4.26
C LEU A 75 9.41 13.30 4.61
N GLY A 76 9.64 12.41 3.63
CA GLY A 76 10.39 11.18 3.80
C GLY A 76 11.87 11.36 4.14
N GLU A 77 12.49 12.52 3.83
CA GLU A 77 13.91 12.79 4.11
C GLU A 77 14.30 12.63 5.58
N ARG A 78 13.34 12.72 6.50
CA ARG A 78 13.53 12.53 7.95
C ARG A 78 13.31 11.11 8.45
N MET A 79 13.00 10.16 7.57
CA MET A 79 12.82 8.76 7.94
C MET A 79 14.16 8.08 8.27
N PHE A 80 14.12 7.13 9.19
CA PHE A 80 15.30 6.38 9.67
C PHE A 80 15.62 5.14 8.81
N CYS A 81 14.72 4.72 7.94
CA CYS A 81 14.90 3.57 7.06
C CYS A 81 14.82 3.96 5.58
N ASN A 82 15.26 3.07 4.70
CA ASN A 82 14.98 3.22 3.27
C ASN A 82 13.47 3.23 3.03
N HIS A 83 13.03 4.05 2.09
CA HIS A 83 11.60 4.20 1.86
C HIS A 83 11.26 4.47 0.40
N ALA A 84 10.06 4.11 0.04
CA ALA A 84 9.40 4.52 -1.20
C ALA A 84 7.90 4.66 -0.94
N PHE A 85 7.21 5.35 -1.84
CA PHE A 85 5.80 5.68 -1.68
C PHE A 85 4.96 5.11 -2.81
N PHE A 86 3.76 4.65 -2.47
CA PHE A 86 2.77 4.33 -3.48
C PHE A 86 2.06 5.57 -3.98
N PHE A 87 1.77 5.59 -5.27
CA PHE A 87 0.87 6.57 -5.89
C PHE A 87 -0.55 6.01 -5.90
N GLY A 88 -1.52 6.76 -5.37
CA GLY A 88 -2.91 6.33 -5.28
C GLY A 88 -3.63 6.45 -6.63
N ALA A 89 -4.24 5.37 -7.08
CA ALA A 89 -5.16 5.40 -8.23
C ALA A 89 -6.54 5.90 -7.80
N THR A 90 -7.16 6.69 -8.68
CA THR A 90 -8.56 7.13 -8.59
C THR A 90 -9.26 6.92 -9.94
N ALA A 91 -10.58 7.06 -9.97
CA ALA A 91 -11.34 6.98 -11.22
C ALA A 91 -10.99 8.10 -12.22
N GLU A 92 -10.36 9.20 -11.75
CA GLU A 92 -10.07 10.39 -12.55
C GLU A 92 -8.62 10.48 -12.99
N ASN A 93 -7.65 9.87 -12.25
CA ASN A 93 -6.23 10.07 -12.49
C ASN A 93 -5.55 8.97 -13.31
N TYR A 94 -6.28 8.03 -13.89
CA TYR A 94 -5.73 6.84 -14.57
C TYR A 94 -4.72 7.21 -15.69
N LEU A 95 -4.93 8.28 -16.45
CA LEU A 95 -3.97 8.74 -17.48
C LEU A 95 -2.63 9.20 -16.88
N THR A 96 -2.62 9.63 -15.62
CA THR A 96 -1.40 10.02 -14.92
C THR A 96 -0.51 8.82 -14.61
N LEU A 97 -1.11 7.63 -14.47
CA LEU A 97 -0.40 6.41 -14.06
C LEU A 97 0.66 5.95 -15.08
N GLU A 98 0.51 6.31 -16.36
CA GLU A 98 1.52 6.04 -17.40
C GLU A 98 2.84 6.75 -17.14
N LYS A 99 2.77 7.96 -16.55
CA LYS A 99 3.93 8.82 -16.30
C LYS A 99 4.75 8.38 -15.08
N LEU A 100 4.28 7.36 -14.33
CA LEU A 100 4.96 6.93 -13.10
C LEU A 100 6.15 6.00 -13.36
N LYS A 101 6.36 5.53 -14.60
CA LYS A 101 7.37 4.52 -14.95
C LYS A 101 8.73 4.85 -14.36
N ASP A 102 9.20 6.07 -14.56
CA ASP A 102 10.54 6.52 -14.16
C ASP A 102 10.50 7.48 -12.95
N LEU A 103 9.34 7.58 -12.28
CA LEU A 103 9.17 8.45 -11.11
C LEU A 103 10.00 7.89 -9.94
N LYS A 104 11.05 8.62 -9.56
CA LYS A 104 11.92 8.25 -8.44
C LYS A 104 11.16 8.24 -7.12
N GLY A 105 11.45 7.25 -6.27
CA GLY A 105 10.76 7.09 -4.98
C GLY A 105 9.35 6.50 -5.08
N CYS A 106 8.81 6.26 -6.29
CA CYS A 106 7.53 5.60 -6.49
C CYS A 106 7.71 4.08 -6.61
N CYS A 107 7.24 3.31 -5.61
CA CYS A 107 7.35 1.85 -5.60
C CYS A 107 6.21 1.15 -6.37
N GLY A 108 5.09 1.82 -6.63
CA GLY A 108 3.95 1.21 -7.31
C GLY A 108 2.71 2.09 -7.27
N ILE A 109 1.64 1.55 -7.81
CA ILE A 109 0.31 2.14 -7.82
C ILE A 109 -0.54 1.43 -6.77
N LYS A 110 -1.25 2.19 -5.92
CA LYS A 110 -2.19 1.61 -4.95
C LYS A 110 -3.62 1.79 -5.41
N LEU A 111 -4.35 0.70 -5.47
CA LEU A 111 -5.78 0.64 -5.79
C LEU A 111 -6.58 0.15 -4.58
N PHE A 112 -7.66 0.82 -4.26
CA PHE A 112 -8.65 0.38 -3.27
C PHE A 112 -9.93 -0.07 -3.99
N ALA A 113 -10.08 -1.37 -4.22
CA ALA A 113 -11.25 -1.94 -4.91
C ALA A 113 -12.45 -2.15 -3.96
N GLY A 114 -12.25 -2.01 -2.67
CA GLY A 114 -13.27 -2.02 -1.63
C GLY A 114 -13.01 -0.94 -0.58
N SER A 115 -14.02 -0.59 0.18
CA SER A 115 -13.96 0.44 1.22
C SER A 115 -12.92 0.13 2.29
N SER A 116 -12.04 1.08 2.52
CA SER A 116 -10.98 1.05 3.52
C SER A 116 -10.90 2.42 4.21
N THR A 117 -9.77 2.73 4.80
CA THR A 117 -9.53 4.05 5.41
C THR A 117 -9.26 5.09 4.31
N GLY A 118 -10.00 6.21 4.33
CA GLY A 118 -9.87 7.29 3.35
C GLY A 118 -10.94 7.23 2.25
N ASN A 119 -10.75 8.00 1.18
CA ASN A 119 -11.71 8.23 0.11
C ASN A 119 -11.19 7.85 -1.29
N LEU A 120 -10.30 6.87 -1.36
CA LEU A 120 -9.66 6.41 -2.61
C LEU A 120 -10.33 5.18 -3.22
N LEU A 121 -11.65 5.03 -3.04
CA LEU A 121 -12.39 3.88 -3.55
C LEU A 121 -12.51 3.93 -5.07
N VAL A 122 -12.16 2.82 -5.74
CA VAL A 122 -12.38 2.56 -7.17
C VAL A 122 -13.02 1.18 -7.28
N ASP A 123 -14.34 1.11 -7.17
CA ASP A 123 -15.11 -0.15 -7.09
C ASP A 123 -15.71 -0.59 -8.43
N LYS A 124 -15.87 0.33 -9.38
CA LYS A 124 -16.47 0.03 -10.69
C LYS A 124 -15.48 -0.68 -11.61
N GLU A 125 -15.91 -1.78 -12.23
CA GLU A 125 -15.06 -2.61 -13.10
C GLU A 125 -14.38 -1.80 -14.20
N ASN A 126 -15.13 -0.94 -14.89
CA ASN A 126 -14.59 -0.09 -15.96
C ASN A 126 -13.49 0.88 -15.47
N ASP A 127 -13.59 1.40 -14.25
CA ASP A 127 -12.57 2.30 -13.71
C ASP A 127 -11.34 1.50 -13.25
N ILE A 128 -11.53 0.30 -12.70
CA ILE A 128 -10.45 -0.65 -12.40
C ILE A 128 -9.73 -1.04 -13.70
N GLU A 129 -10.46 -1.34 -14.79
CA GLU A 129 -9.87 -1.65 -16.10
C GLU A 129 -8.99 -0.50 -16.60
N LYS A 130 -9.46 0.76 -16.55
CA LYS A 130 -8.66 1.94 -16.91
C LYS A 130 -7.38 2.05 -16.08
N VAL A 131 -7.47 1.81 -14.76
CA VAL A 131 -6.28 1.82 -13.89
C VAL A 131 -5.26 0.78 -14.38
N PHE A 132 -5.69 -0.46 -14.66
CA PHE A 132 -4.78 -1.49 -15.14
C PHE A 132 -4.28 -1.22 -16.56
N GLU A 133 -5.11 -0.74 -17.47
CA GLU A 133 -4.70 -0.37 -18.82
C GLU A 133 -3.54 0.62 -18.83
N HIS A 134 -3.64 1.69 -18.04
CA HIS A 134 -2.67 2.77 -17.97
C HIS A 134 -1.57 2.57 -16.91
N ALA A 135 -1.60 1.47 -16.15
CA ALA A 135 -0.59 1.21 -15.14
C ALA A 135 0.80 1.00 -15.75
N SER A 136 1.78 1.79 -15.33
CA SER A 136 3.19 1.67 -15.72
C SER A 136 4.07 0.98 -14.67
N LYS A 137 3.51 0.72 -13.48
CA LYS A 137 4.14 0.00 -12.36
C LYS A 137 3.22 -1.09 -11.83
N VAL A 138 3.69 -1.91 -10.89
CA VAL A 138 2.85 -2.90 -10.19
C VAL A 138 1.67 -2.21 -9.52
N VAL A 139 0.47 -2.80 -9.64
CA VAL A 139 -0.73 -2.32 -8.96
C VAL A 139 -0.94 -3.15 -7.70
N ALA A 140 -0.75 -2.52 -6.55
CA ALA A 140 -1.02 -3.11 -5.24
C ALA A 140 -2.48 -2.85 -4.85
N VAL A 141 -3.24 -3.90 -4.59
CA VAL A 141 -4.69 -3.83 -4.47
C VAL A 141 -5.18 -4.22 -3.09
N HIS A 142 -5.92 -3.32 -2.43
CA HIS A 142 -6.86 -3.70 -1.37
C HIS A 142 -8.08 -4.32 -2.05
N SER A 143 -8.18 -5.66 -2.00
CA SER A 143 -9.08 -6.44 -2.85
C SER A 143 -10.27 -6.95 -2.05
N GLU A 144 -11.31 -6.15 -2.00
CA GLU A 144 -12.62 -6.51 -1.44
C GLU A 144 -13.74 -6.05 -2.39
N ASP A 145 -14.82 -6.81 -2.45
CA ASP A 145 -15.96 -6.51 -3.31
C ASP A 145 -16.90 -5.53 -2.57
N GLU A 146 -16.95 -4.30 -3.06
CA GLU A 146 -17.70 -3.22 -2.43
C GLU A 146 -19.22 -3.45 -2.44
N GLU A 147 -19.74 -4.11 -3.46
CA GLU A 147 -21.18 -4.41 -3.53
C GLU A 147 -21.55 -5.43 -2.46
N ILE A 148 -20.76 -6.49 -2.33
CA ILE A 148 -20.95 -7.50 -1.27
C ILE A 148 -20.76 -6.87 0.11
N LEU A 149 -19.75 -6.00 0.29
CA LEU A 149 -19.57 -5.26 1.55
C LEU A 149 -20.81 -4.45 1.93
N LYS A 150 -21.38 -3.71 0.97
CA LYS A 150 -22.61 -2.93 1.18
C LYS A 150 -23.79 -3.81 1.58
N MET A 151 -24.02 -4.93 0.88
CA MET A 151 -25.08 -5.88 1.21
C MET A 151 -24.93 -6.49 2.60
N ARG A 152 -23.68 -6.79 3.00
CA ARG A 152 -23.36 -7.42 4.27
C ARG A 152 -23.24 -6.45 5.45
N LYS A 153 -23.26 -5.13 5.20
CA LYS A 153 -23.15 -4.09 6.23
C LYS A 153 -24.16 -4.24 7.37
N LYS A 154 -25.35 -4.78 7.08
CA LYS A 154 -26.38 -5.11 8.06
C LYS A 154 -25.97 -6.14 9.12
N LEU A 155 -24.88 -6.88 8.91
CA LEU A 155 -24.35 -7.88 9.82
C LEU A 155 -23.42 -7.27 10.90
N ILE A 156 -23.15 -5.97 10.81
CA ILE A 156 -22.29 -5.28 11.79
C ILE A 156 -23.12 -5.00 13.04
N GLU A 157 -22.64 -5.48 14.17
CA GLU A 157 -23.16 -5.13 15.49
C GLU A 157 -22.18 -4.15 16.15
N LYS A 158 -22.67 -2.94 16.45
CA LYS A 158 -21.82 -1.90 17.06
C LYS A 158 -21.25 -2.36 18.41
N GLY A 159 -19.93 -2.32 18.55
CA GLY A 159 -19.21 -2.76 19.74
C GLY A 159 -18.90 -4.26 19.79
N ASN A 160 -19.37 -5.06 18.83
CA ASN A 160 -19.07 -6.49 18.74
C ASN A 160 -18.05 -6.75 17.64
N VAL A 161 -16.77 -6.88 18.02
CA VAL A 161 -15.65 -7.13 17.07
C VAL A 161 -15.77 -8.45 16.32
N LYS A 162 -16.52 -9.44 16.87
CA LYS A 162 -16.73 -10.73 16.22
C LYS A 162 -17.53 -10.64 14.93
N THR A 163 -18.27 -9.56 14.72
CA THR A 163 -19.03 -9.35 13.48
C THR A 163 -18.19 -8.82 12.33
N HIS A 164 -16.97 -8.34 12.59
CA HIS A 164 -16.07 -7.84 11.56
C HIS A 164 -15.71 -8.92 10.51
N PRO A 165 -15.22 -10.13 10.86
CA PRO A 165 -14.95 -11.18 9.89
C PRO A 165 -16.23 -11.76 9.27
N VAL A 166 -17.38 -11.63 9.94
CA VAL A 166 -18.68 -12.00 9.35
C VAL A 166 -19.06 -11.03 8.24
N TRP A 167 -18.88 -9.73 8.44
CA TRP A 167 -19.13 -8.71 7.42
C TRP A 167 -18.13 -8.80 6.27
N ARG A 168 -16.81 -8.82 6.58
CA ARG A 168 -15.70 -8.93 5.62
C ARG A 168 -15.22 -10.37 5.53
N ASN A 169 -16.07 -11.23 4.96
CA ASN A 169 -15.77 -12.65 4.86
C ASN A 169 -14.93 -13.01 3.61
N GLU A 170 -14.58 -14.27 3.50
CA GLU A 170 -13.79 -14.80 2.39
C GLU A 170 -14.42 -14.55 1.01
N GLU A 171 -15.75 -14.54 0.89
CA GLU A 171 -16.45 -14.30 -0.37
C GLU A 171 -16.19 -12.88 -0.89
N VAL A 172 -16.18 -11.89 0.01
CA VAL A 172 -15.86 -10.48 -0.31
C VAL A 172 -14.47 -10.36 -0.92
N ALA A 173 -13.48 -11.01 -0.32
CA ALA A 173 -12.11 -11.01 -0.79
C ALA A 173 -11.96 -11.83 -2.08
N MET A 174 -12.56 -13.00 -2.17
CA MET A 174 -12.45 -13.91 -3.31
C MET A 174 -13.10 -13.33 -4.58
N SER A 175 -14.30 -12.74 -4.47
CA SER A 175 -15.01 -12.11 -5.58
C SER A 175 -14.14 -11.02 -6.23
N SER A 176 -13.68 -10.06 -5.42
CA SER A 176 -12.81 -9.00 -5.89
C SER A 176 -11.50 -9.51 -6.46
N THR A 177 -10.83 -10.44 -5.77
CA THR A 177 -9.52 -10.97 -6.20
C THR A 177 -9.62 -11.68 -7.54
N ARG A 178 -10.66 -12.47 -7.78
CA ARG A 178 -10.90 -13.12 -9.09
C ARG A 178 -11.06 -12.07 -10.19
N ARG A 179 -11.82 -11.01 -9.94
CA ARG A 179 -12.01 -9.88 -10.86
C ARG A 179 -10.67 -9.19 -11.16
N ILE A 180 -9.92 -8.82 -10.15
CA ILE A 180 -8.60 -8.16 -10.29
C ILE A 180 -7.62 -9.01 -11.09
N VAL A 181 -7.50 -10.30 -10.79
CA VAL A 181 -6.60 -11.21 -11.51
C VAL A 181 -6.99 -11.33 -12.97
N LYS A 182 -8.30 -11.42 -13.28
CA LYS A 182 -8.81 -11.46 -14.66
C LYS A 182 -8.44 -10.19 -15.43
N ILE A 183 -8.65 -9.01 -14.83
CA ILE A 183 -8.33 -7.71 -15.41
C ILE A 183 -6.81 -7.58 -15.62
N ALA A 184 -6.01 -7.86 -14.61
CA ALA A 184 -4.54 -7.80 -14.68
C ALA A 184 -3.99 -8.69 -15.81
N LYS A 185 -4.53 -9.92 -15.96
CA LYS A 185 -4.19 -10.83 -17.05
C LYS A 185 -4.59 -10.26 -18.42
N ARG A 186 -5.79 -9.69 -18.55
CA ARG A 186 -6.29 -9.10 -19.80
C ARG A 186 -5.37 -7.98 -20.32
N PHE A 187 -4.92 -7.10 -19.41
CA PHE A 187 -4.03 -5.98 -19.75
C PHE A 187 -2.53 -6.32 -19.67
N ASN A 188 -2.17 -7.58 -19.37
CA ASN A 188 -0.79 -8.02 -19.17
C ASN A 188 -0.03 -7.15 -18.14
N LYS A 189 -0.66 -6.84 -17.01
CA LYS A 189 -0.10 -6.01 -15.95
C LYS A 189 0.14 -6.83 -14.69
N LYS A 190 1.11 -6.38 -13.88
CA LYS A 190 1.40 -7.01 -12.58
C LYS A 190 0.45 -6.49 -11.52
N ALA A 191 -0.21 -7.40 -10.81
CA ALA A 191 -1.01 -7.11 -9.63
C ALA A 191 -0.35 -7.72 -8.39
N HIS A 192 -0.41 -6.99 -7.28
CA HIS A 192 -0.04 -7.46 -5.96
C HIS A 192 -1.28 -7.38 -5.07
N ILE A 193 -1.88 -8.53 -4.74
CA ILE A 193 -3.01 -8.59 -3.82
C ILE A 193 -2.46 -8.46 -2.40
N LEU A 194 -2.85 -7.39 -1.72
CA LEU A 194 -2.34 -7.06 -0.39
C LEU A 194 -3.07 -7.83 0.71
N HIS A 195 -2.39 -8.00 1.86
CA HIS A 195 -2.95 -8.47 3.13
C HIS A 195 -4.03 -9.58 2.98
N ILE A 196 -3.72 -10.63 2.23
CA ILE A 196 -4.59 -11.80 2.10
C ILE A 196 -4.65 -12.51 3.46
N THR A 197 -5.86 -12.62 4.02
CA THR A 197 -6.10 -13.21 5.35
C THR A 197 -7.17 -14.31 5.33
N THR A 198 -7.64 -14.70 4.16
CA THR A 198 -8.69 -15.70 3.92
C THR A 198 -8.21 -16.85 3.09
#